data_19337dad3eee169e624f910ea31f5743
#
_entry.id   19337dad3eee169e624f910ea31f5743
#
_cell.length_a   1.000
_cell.length_b   1.000
_cell.length_c   1.000
_cell.angle_alpha   90.00
_cell.angle_beta   90.00
_cell.angle_gamma   90.00
#
_symmetry.space_group_name_H-M   'P 1'
#
loop_
_entity.id
_entity.type
_entity.pdbx_description
1 polymer ?
#
loop_
_entity_poly.entity_id
_entity_poly.type
_entity_poly.pdbx_seq_one_letter_code
_entity_poly.pdbx_strand_id
1 'polypeptide(L)'
;MKQIPKRVMIVSFDAVGAKDLEYLQTLPNFRRFFEQAALCSHVNSVCPSLTYPAHTSIVTGRMPKNHGIVNNTKIQPNRKDPDWLYHRKWIRSTTLYDEAKKKGMTTAGLLWPVAAGSRMDYYVPEIMVTRKWQNQILMNATNGPLFYQLDLNKRFGHLRNGIAQPQLDNFIQACALDTIYKYNPQLFLLHLTDVDTNRHLYGVESKEAKEALKRHDKRLGEIVRALEETGEMESTTVVLLGDHYQTRLPLSIMHCGKPAC
;
A
#
# COMPACT_ATOMS: atom_id res chain seq x y z
N MET A 1 20.70 16.26 21.70
CA MET A 1 20.01 14.96 21.74
C MET A 1 19.08 14.90 20.52
N LYS A 2 19.19 13.88 19.64
CA LYS A 2 18.21 13.73 18.55
C LYS A 2 16.83 13.51 19.18
N GLN A 3 15.86 14.29 18.77
CA GLN A 3 14.47 14.14 19.23
C GLN A 3 13.96 12.74 18.85
N ILE A 4 13.33 12.04 19.81
CA ILE A 4 12.68 10.76 19.52
C ILE A 4 11.51 11.06 18.58
N PRO A 5 11.42 10.39 17.41
CA PRO A 5 10.31 10.61 16.48
C PRO A 5 8.96 10.39 17.17
N LYS A 6 8.06 11.34 16.98
CA LYS A 6 6.69 11.27 17.56
C LYS A 6 5.70 10.64 16.60
N ARG A 7 6.10 10.48 15.33
CA ARG A 7 5.28 9.99 14.23
C ARG A 7 6.02 8.94 13.40
N VAL A 8 5.26 8.06 12.80
CA VAL A 8 5.75 7.08 11.81
C VAL A 8 4.84 7.13 10.60
N MET A 9 5.42 7.35 9.42
CA MET A 9 4.74 7.21 8.14
C MET A 9 5.38 6.07 7.36
N ILE A 10 4.58 5.07 6.97
CA ILE A 10 5.03 3.95 6.15
C ILE A 10 4.37 4.10 4.77
N VAL A 11 5.20 4.24 3.75
CA VAL A 11 4.76 4.28 2.34
C VAL A 11 5.22 3.00 1.65
N SER A 12 4.25 2.18 1.25
CA SER A 12 4.47 0.97 0.47
C SER A 12 4.23 1.25 -1.00
N PHE A 13 5.23 0.97 -1.83
CA PHE A 13 5.13 0.98 -3.28
C PHE A 13 5.01 -0.45 -3.78
N ASP A 14 3.81 -0.85 -4.19
CA ASP A 14 3.49 -2.23 -4.60
C ASP A 14 4.38 -2.70 -5.76
N ALA A 15 4.95 -3.88 -5.60
CA ALA A 15 5.85 -4.54 -6.54
C ALA A 15 7.16 -3.77 -6.86
N VAL A 16 7.56 -2.78 -6.06
CA VAL A 16 8.87 -2.11 -6.16
C VAL A 16 9.90 -2.88 -5.33
N GLY A 17 11.08 -3.15 -5.88
CA GLY A 17 12.09 -3.98 -5.22
C GLY A 17 13.53 -3.57 -5.50
N ALA A 18 14.45 -4.38 -5.02
CA ALA A 18 15.91 -4.12 -5.12
C ALA A 18 16.40 -3.85 -6.56
N LYS A 19 15.79 -4.50 -7.55
CA LYS A 19 16.15 -4.28 -8.97
C LYS A 19 15.78 -2.89 -9.49
N ASP A 20 14.90 -2.17 -8.82
CA ASP A 20 14.51 -0.82 -9.20
C ASP A 20 15.44 0.24 -8.60
N LEU A 21 16.23 -0.09 -7.58
CA LEU A 21 16.99 0.89 -6.80
C LEU A 21 17.95 1.72 -7.67
N GLU A 22 18.65 1.10 -8.62
CA GLU A 22 19.54 1.83 -9.53
C GLU A 22 18.77 2.90 -10.31
N TYR A 23 17.60 2.55 -10.85
CA TYR A 23 16.76 3.50 -11.56
C TYR A 23 16.16 4.56 -10.62
N LEU A 24 15.66 4.18 -9.45
CA LEU A 24 15.11 5.11 -8.47
C LEU A 24 16.15 6.15 -8.01
N GLN A 25 17.42 5.77 -7.88
CA GLN A 25 18.52 6.70 -7.56
C GLN A 25 18.75 7.76 -8.64
N THR A 26 18.29 7.55 -9.87
CA THR A 26 18.35 8.56 -10.95
C THR A 26 17.20 9.56 -10.86
N LEU A 27 16.12 9.25 -10.13
CA LEU A 27 14.94 10.11 -9.99
C LEU A 27 15.14 11.12 -8.85
N PRO A 28 14.76 12.39 -9.04
CA PRO A 28 15.20 13.47 -8.18
C PRO A 28 14.74 13.36 -6.71
N ASN A 29 13.48 12.96 -6.47
CA ASN A 29 12.93 12.90 -5.11
C ASN A 29 13.39 11.65 -4.36
N PHE A 30 13.44 10.48 -5.02
CA PHE A 30 14.04 9.28 -4.44
C PHE A 30 15.51 9.48 -4.13
N ARG A 31 16.30 10.06 -5.04
CA ARG A 31 17.71 10.37 -4.80
C ARG A 31 17.88 11.23 -3.56
N ARG A 32 17.17 12.39 -3.50
CA ARG A 32 17.20 13.28 -2.33
C ARG A 32 16.83 12.56 -1.04
N PHE A 33 15.84 11.69 -1.09
CA PHE A 33 15.41 10.91 0.08
C PHE A 33 16.49 9.91 0.50
N PHE A 34 17.07 9.16 -0.42
CA PHE A 34 18.10 8.16 -0.14
C PHE A 34 19.40 8.78 0.40
N GLU A 35 19.75 9.99 -0.01
CA GLU A 35 20.93 10.72 0.52
C GLU A 35 20.81 11.00 2.02
N GLN A 36 19.60 11.03 2.57
CA GLN A 36 19.32 11.33 3.98
C GLN A 36 18.79 10.11 4.76
N ALA A 37 18.61 8.98 4.11
CA ALA A 37 18.00 7.80 4.70
C ALA A 37 19.00 6.67 4.94
N ALA A 38 18.69 5.81 5.92
CA ALA A 38 19.33 4.51 6.00
C ALA A 38 18.70 3.58 4.96
N LEU A 39 19.49 3.02 4.06
CA LEU A 39 19.04 2.14 2.99
C LEU A 39 19.40 0.68 3.26
N CYS A 40 18.41 -0.21 3.19
CA CYS A 40 18.62 -1.65 3.11
C CYS A 40 18.18 -2.14 1.73
N SER A 41 19.15 -2.48 0.87
CA SER A 41 18.90 -2.87 -0.53
C SER A 41 18.52 -4.35 -0.71
N HIS A 42 18.72 -5.18 0.32
CA HIS A 42 18.49 -6.62 0.26
C HIS A 42 17.56 -7.05 1.40
N VAL A 43 16.27 -7.03 1.14
CA VAL A 43 15.24 -7.50 2.07
C VAL A 43 14.47 -8.64 1.42
N ASN A 44 14.40 -9.78 2.10
CA ASN A 44 13.58 -10.89 1.66
C ASN A 44 12.13 -10.65 2.07
N SER A 45 11.21 -10.71 1.12
CA SER A 45 9.79 -10.73 1.43
C SER A 45 9.40 -12.07 2.06
N VAL A 46 8.18 -12.14 2.59
CA VAL A 46 7.63 -13.36 3.19
C VAL A 46 7.24 -14.39 2.13
N CYS A 47 7.05 -15.64 2.55
CA CYS A 47 6.48 -16.68 1.70
C CYS A 47 5.05 -17.01 2.19
N PRO A 48 4.03 -16.94 1.31
CA PRO A 48 4.09 -16.50 -0.09
C PRO A 48 4.34 -14.99 -0.22
N SER A 49 5.09 -14.61 -1.26
CA SER A 49 5.42 -13.22 -1.58
C SER A 49 4.29 -12.59 -2.39
N LEU A 50 3.22 -12.21 -1.69
CA LEU A 50 2.01 -11.61 -2.21
C LEU A 50 1.63 -10.38 -1.38
N THR A 51 0.89 -9.46 -1.97
CA THR A 51 0.51 -8.17 -1.37
C THR A 51 -0.07 -8.31 0.04
N TYR A 52 -1.13 -9.11 0.24
CA TYR A 52 -1.80 -9.22 1.54
C TYR A 52 -0.98 -9.92 2.61
N PRO A 53 -0.32 -11.07 2.34
CA PRO A 53 0.63 -11.67 3.28
C PRO A 53 1.76 -10.74 3.69
N ALA A 54 2.39 -10.04 2.72
CA ALA A 54 3.50 -9.13 2.98
C ALA A 54 3.08 -7.94 3.84
N HIS A 55 2.03 -7.21 3.46
CA HIS A 55 1.52 -6.07 4.22
C HIS A 55 1.05 -6.45 5.62
N THR A 56 0.43 -7.63 5.77
CA THR A 56 0.06 -8.13 7.10
C THR A 56 1.29 -8.44 7.94
N SER A 57 2.33 -9.01 7.35
CA SER A 57 3.60 -9.27 8.06
C SER A 57 4.28 -7.97 8.50
N ILE A 58 4.28 -6.93 7.65
CA ILE A 58 4.84 -5.60 7.97
C ILE A 58 4.16 -5.02 9.21
N VAL A 59 2.83 -5.04 9.30
CA VAL A 59 2.10 -4.43 10.42
C VAL A 59 1.97 -5.31 11.66
N THR A 60 2.28 -6.61 11.57
CA THR A 60 2.20 -7.55 12.70
C THR A 60 3.56 -7.98 13.24
N GLY A 61 4.64 -7.82 12.47
CA GLY A 61 5.95 -8.38 12.77
C GLY A 61 5.95 -9.91 12.81
N ARG A 62 4.99 -10.58 12.17
CA ARG A 62 4.83 -12.04 12.20
C ARG A 62 4.79 -12.61 10.78
N MET A 63 5.16 -13.88 10.68
CA MET A 63 5.11 -14.63 9.43
C MET A 63 3.66 -15.02 9.06
N PRO A 64 3.34 -15.25 7.77
CA PRO A 64 1.99 -15.63 7.30
C PRO A 64 1.34 -16.78 8.05
N LYS A 65 2.10 -17.82 8.41
CA LYS A 65 1.62 -18.95 9.22
C LYS A 65 1.09 -18.53 10.59
N ASN A 66 1.58 -17.43 11.15
CA ASN A 66 1.21 -16.98 12.50
C ASN A 66 0.07 -15.96 12.47
N HIS A 67 0.07 -15.02 11.52
CA HIS A 67 -1.00 -14.03 11.41
C HIS A 67 -2.20 -14.51 10.57
N GLY A 68 -2.08 -15.64 9.84
CA GLY A 68 -3.18 -16.32 9.17
C GLY A 68 -3.55 -15.83 7.79
N ILE A 69 -2.93 -14.76 7.28
CA ILE A 69 -3.10 -14.27 5.91
C ILE A 69 -2.02 -14.91 5.04
N VAL A 70 -2.39 -15.95 4.29
CA VAL A 70 -1.47 -16.76 3.48
C VAL A 70 -1.73 -16.61 1.98
N ASN A 71 -2.68 -15.78 1.59
CA ASN A 71 -3.02 -15.45 0.20
C ASN A 71 -3.76 -14.11 0.17
N ASN A 72 -3.88 -13.49 -1.02
CA ASN A 72 -4.73 -12.34 -1.23
C ASN A 72 -6.23 -12.71 -1.15
N THR A 73 -6.56 -13.92 -1.59
CA THR A 73 -7.94 -14.43 -1.69
C THR A 73 -8.20 -15.65 -0.79
N LYS A 74 -9.47 -15.91 -0.55
CA LYS A 74 -9.93 -17.13 0.11
C LYS A 74 -9.75 -18.33 -0.81
N ILE A 75 -9.52 -19.50 -0.24
CA ILE A 75 -9.57 -20.77 -0.98
C ILE A 75 -11.03 -21.11 -1.24
N GLN A 76 -11.46 -20.95 -2.49
CA GLN A 76 -12.83 -21.22 -2.97
C GLN A 76 -12.75 -21.96 -4.31
N PRO A 77 -12.51 -23.30 -4.31
CA PRO A 77 -12.15 -24.07 -5.51
C PRO A 77 -13.13 -23.95 -6.67
N ASN A 78 -14.43 -23.76 -6.39
CA ASN A 78 -15.48 -23.68 -7.41
C ASN A 78 -15.79 -22.25 -7.85
N ARG A 79 -14.87 -21.30 -7.60
CA ARG A 79 -15.06 -19.89 -7.95
C ARG A 79 -13.93 -19.38 -8.81
N LYS A 80 -14.32 -18.82 -9.97
CA LYS A 80 -13.38 -18.14 -10.87
C LYS A 80 -12.75 -16.92 -10.20
N ASP A 81 -13.57 -16.12 -9.49
CA ASP A 81 -13.12 -14.91 -8.79
C ASP A 81 -13.39 -15.08 -7.29
N PRO A 82 -12.42 -15.62 -6.52
CA PRO A 82 -12.55 -15.81 -5.08
C PRO A 82 -12.65 -14.49 -4.32
N ASP A 83 -13.27 -14.51 -3.14
CA ASP A 83 -13.35 -13.34 -2.27
C ASP A 83 -11.97 -12.99 -1.72
N TRP A 84 -11.65 -11.70 -1.71
CA TRP A 84 -10.41 -11.19 -1.14
C TRP A 84 -10.45 -11.13 0.41
N LEU A 85 -9.29 -11.29 1.01
CA LEU A 85 -9.13 -11.27 2.47
C LEU A 85 -8.93 -9.84 3.01
N TYR A 86 -9.66 -8.86 2.52
CA TYR A 86 -9.47 -7.43 2.81
C TYR A 86 -9.77 -6.99 4.25
N HIS A 87 -10.49 -7.84 5.04
CA HIS A 87 -11.00 -7.39 6.34
C HIS A 87 -10.04 -7.71 7.49
N ARG A 88 -9.75 -6.70 8.36
CA ARG A 88 -8.91 -6.81 9.57
C ARG A 88 -9.21 -8.03 10.45
N LYS A 89 -10.47 -8.44 10.55
CA LYS A 89 -10.89 -9.60 11.36
C LYS A 89 -10.21 -10.92 11.01
N TRP A 90 -9.63 -11.04 9.80
CA TRP A 90 -8.92 -12.25 9.38
C TRP A 90 -7.49 -12.34 9.93
N ILE A 91 -6.92 -11.22 10.40
CA ILE A 91 -5.57 -11.21 11.00
C ILE A 91 -5.66 -11.73 12.44
N ARG A 92 -4.93 -12.81 12.71
CA ARG A 92 -4.90 -13.51 14.01
C ARG A 92 -3.87 -12.93 15.00
N SER A 93 -3.41 -11.72 14.77
CA SER A 93 -2.41 -11.03 15.60
C SER A 93 -2.80 -9.58 15.80
N THR A 94 -2.25 -8.91 16.80
CA THR A 94 -2.29 -7.46 16.92
C THR A 94 -1.45 -6.82 15.82
N THR A 95 -1.80 -5.61 15.42
CA THR A 95 -1.11 -4.84 14.39
C THR A 95 -0.54 -3.55 14.97
N LEU A 96 0.39 -2.91 14.25
CA LEU A 96 0.93 -1.60 14.63
C LEU A 96 -0.19 -0.58 14.91
N TYR A 97 -1.22 -0.55 14.06
CA TYR A 97 -2.34 0.38 14.25
C TYR A 97 -3.25 0.01 15.42
N ASP A 98 -3.39 -1.27 15.80
CA ASP A 98 -4.10 -1.66 17.02
C ASP A 98 -3.33 -1.19 18.27
N GLU A 99 -2.00 -1.36 18.28
CA GLU A 99 -1.15 -0.95 19.41
C GLU A 99 -1.05 0.59 19.50
N ALA A 100 -0.97 1.29 18.36
CA ALA A 100 -1.02 2.73 18.31
C ALA A 100 -2.34 3.26 18.91
N LYS A 101 -3.47 2.67 18.54
CA LYS A 101 -4.78 3.03 19.10
C LYS A 101 -4.87 2.78 20.61
N LYS A 102 -4.35 1.68 21.13
CA LYS A 102 -4.29 1.41 22.59
C LYS A 102 -3.49 2.47 23.33
N LYS A 103 -2.49 3.08 22.70
CA LYS A 103 -1.69 4.17 23.25
C LYS A 103 -2.30 5.56 23.04
N GLY A 104 -3.53 5.65 22.51
CA GLY A 104 -4.20 6.92 22.23
C GLY A 104 -3.65 7.69 21.04
N MET A 105 -2.83 7.05 20.19
CA MET A 105 -2.26 7.70 19.00
C MET A 105 -3.31 7.86 17.91
N THR A 106 -3.25 8.98 17.18
CA THR A 106 -4.04 9.20 15.96
C THR A 106 -3.47 8.38 14.82
N THR A 107 -4.33 7.65 14.12
CA THR A 107 -3.93 6.67 13.11
C THR A 107 -4.63 6.90 11.77
N ALA A 108 -3.90 6.75 10.67
CA ALA A 108 -4.45 6.80 9.32
C ALA A 108 -3.97 5.63 8.46
N GLY A 109 -4.77 5.25 7.46
CA GLY A 109 -4.42 4.23 6.48
C GLY A 109 -5.13 4.43 5.15
N LEU A 110 -4.38 4.52 4.06
CA LEU A 110 -4.97 4.66 2.73
C LEU A 110 -4.55 3.48 1.86
N LEU A 111 -5.54 2.73 1.39
CA LEU A 111 -5.41 1.46 0.65
C LEU A 111 -4.51 0.42 1.35
N TRP A 112 -4.29 0.52 2.68
CA TRP A 112 -3.49 -0.51 3.34
C TRP A 112 -4.22 -1.85 3.32
N PRO A 113 -3.58 -2.92 2.79
CA PRO A 113 -4.19 -4.23 2.67
C PRO A 113 -4.65 -4.83 4.00
N VAL A 114 -5.73 -5.59 3.96
CA VAL A 114 -6.32 -6.31 5.11
C VAL A 114 -6.67 -5.37 6.29
N ALA A 115 -7.00 -4.10 6.01
CA ALA A 115 -7.30 -3.10 7.03
C ALA A 115 -8.79 -2.70 7.10
N ALA A 116 -9.64 -3.19 6.21
CA ALA A 116 -11.07 -2.91 6.23
C ALA A 116 -11.72 -3.32 7.55
N GLY A 117 -12.56 -2.45 8.14
CA GLY A 117 -13.16 -2.68 9.45
C GLY A 117 -12.18 -2.59 10.62
N SER A 118 -11.00 -1.98 10.44
CA SER A 118 -10.06 -1.66 11.53
C SER A 118 -10.59 -0.52 12.41
N ARG A 119 -9.88 -0.24 13.51
CA ARG A 119 -10.19 0.87 14.43
C ARG A 119 -9.33 2.12 14.17
N MET A 120 -8.72 2.23 12.99
CA MET A 120 -8.01 3.46 12.62
C MET A 120 -8.97 4.64 12.55
N ASP A 121 -8.47 5.86 12.81
CA ASP A 121 -9.30 7.07 12.85
C ASP A 121 -9.67 7.53 11.43
N TYR A 122 -8.71 7.53 10.53
CA TYR A 122 -8.83 8.05 9.17
C TYR A 122 -8.34 7.02 8.18
N TYR A 123 -9.23 6.34 7.43
CA TYR A 123 -8.74 5.39 6.44
C TYR A 123 -9.71 5.18 5.27
N VAL A 124 -9.11 4.86 4.13
CA VAL A 124 -9.78 4.36 2.95
C VAL A 124 -9.36 2.91 2.78
N PRO A 125 -10.28 1.94 2.99
CA PRO A 125 -9.92 0.53 2.91
C PRO A 125 -9.64 0.10 1.47
N GLU A 126 -8.70 -0.82 1.30
CA GLU A 126 -8.55 -1.57 0.06
C GLU A 126 -9.57 -2.70 0.03
N ILE A 127 -10.57 -2.60 -0.83
CA ILE A 127 -11.61 -3.62 -1.00
C ILE A 127 -11.75 -3.96 -2.47
N MET A 128 -11.55 -5.23 -2.81
CA MET A 128 -11.83 -5.78 -4.13
C MET A 128 -13.22 -6.39 -4.17
N VAL A 129 -14.10 -5.78 -4.94
CA VAL A 129 -15.47 -6.29 -5.17
C VAL A 129 -15.41 -7.43 -6.18
N THR A 130 -15.88 -8.61 -5.80
CA THR A 130 -15.87 -9.82 -6.63
C THR A 130 -17.28 -10.33 -6.96
N ARG A 131 -18.31 -9.67 -6.45
CA ARG A 131 -19.71 -10.04 -6.68
C ARG A 131 -20.43 -8.97 -7.49
N LYS A 132 -21.23 -9.37 -8.49
CA LYS A 132 -22.02 -8.43 -9.32
C LYS A 132 -23.01 -7.57 -8.52
N TRP A 133 -23.49 -8.08 -7.38
CA TRP A 133 -24.42 -7.38 -6.50
C TRP A 133 -23.76 -6.45 -5.48
N GLN A 134 -22.43 -6.53 -5.33
CA GLN A 134 -21.68 -5.65 -4.43
C GLN A 134 -21.47 -4.28 -5.08
N ASN A 135 -21.74 -3.24 -4.32
CA ASN A 135 -21.42 -1.86 -4.70
C ASN A 135 -20.14 -1.42 -4.00
N GLN A 136 -19.11 -1.02 -4.76
CA GLN A 136 -17.81 -0.62 -4.24
C GLN A 136 -17.92 0.53 -3.22
N ILE A 137 -18.78 1.52 -3.49
CA ILE A 137 -18.96 2.68 -2.61
C ILE A 137 -19.57 2.25 -1.27
N LEU A 138 -20.61 1.41 -1.32
CA LEU A 138 -21.26 0.90 -0.12
C LEU A 138 -20.31 0.00 0.69
N MET A 139 -19.53 -0.85 0.02
CA MET A 139 -18.54 -1.70 0.67
C MET A 139 -17.47 -0.87 1.40
N ASN A 140 -16.97 0.17 0.77
CA ASN A 140 -16.00 1.06 1.40
C ASN A 140 -16.64 1.83 2.58
N ALA A 141 -17.83 2.39 2.39
CA ALA A 141 -18.55 3.17 3.40
C ALA A 141 -18.86 2.35 4.66
N THR A 142 -19.23 1.09 4.51
CA THR A 142 -19.58 0.20 5.64
C THR A 142 -18.37 -0.43 6.33
N ASN A 143 -17.19 -0.34 5.74
CA ASN A 143 -15.95 -0.93 6.26
C ASN A 143 -14.88 0.10 6.62
N GLY A 144 -15.28 1.36 6.80
CA GLY A 144 -14.37 2.45 7.18
C GLY A 144 -15.10 3.67 7.76
N PRO A 145 -14.39 4.72 8.16
CA PRO A 145 -14.97 5.94 8.72
C PRO A 145 -15.76 6.70 7.63
N LEU A 146 -17.08 6.58 7.69
CA LEU A 146 -18.00 7.01 6.65
C LEU A 146 -17.82 8.50 6.28
N PHE A 147 -17.87 9.41 7.26
CA PHE A 147 -17.80 10.85 7.01
C PHE A 147 -16.46 11.27 6.40
N TYR A 148 -15.35 10.69 6.85
CA TYR A 148 -14.03 10.91 6.26
C TYR A 148 -13.98 10.50 4.80
N GLN A 149 -14.48 9.30 4.47
CA GLN A 149 -14.51 8.80 3.09
C GLN A 149 -15.44 9.62 2.20
N LEU A 150 -16.59 10.06 2.70
CA LEU A 150 -17.53 10.92 1.96
C LEU A 150 -16.91 12.29 1.65
N ASP A 151 -16.23 12.93 2.63
CA ASP A 151 -15.55 14.20 2.43
C ASP A 151 -14.44 14.08 1.36
N LEU A 152 -13.57 13.07 1.49
CA LEU A 152 -12.53 12.80 0.49
C LEU A 152 -13.11 12.53 -0.90
N ASN A 153 -14.16 11.71 -0.98
CA ASN A 153 -14.78 11.40 -2.27
C ASN A 153 -15.45 12.62 -2.91
N LYS A 154 -16.08 13.49 -2.11
CA LYS A 154 -16.66 14.75 -2.60
C LYS A 154 -15.61 15.67 -3.20
N ARG A 155 -14.46 15.79 -2.54
CA ARG A 155 -13.39 16.72 -2.96
C ARG A 155 -12.49 16.16 -4.06
N PHE A 156 -12.13 14.91 -3.98
CA PHE A 156 -11.10 14.30 -4.83
C PHE A 156 -11.61 13.15 -5.70
N GLY A 157 -12.88 12.73 -5.55
CA GLY A 157 -13.44 11.58 -6.28
C GLY A 157 -13.34 11.68 -7.81
N HIS A 158 -13.29 12.90 -8.34
CA HIS A 158 -13.13 13.18 -9.77
C HIS A 158 -11.75 12.75 -10.33
N LEU A 159 -10.74 12.55 -9.46
CA LEU A 159 -9.40 12.12 -9.86
C LEU A 159 -9.32 10.63 -10.19
N ARG A 160 -10.27 9.82 -9.69
CA ARG A 160 -10.26 8.37 -9.90
C ARG A 160 -11.16 7.94 -11.05
N ASN A 161 -10.78 6.83 -11.68
CA ASN A 161 -11.59 6.12 -12.65
C ASN A 161 -11.68 4.64 -12.23
N GLY A 162 -12.62 4.31 -11.32
CA GLY A 162 -12.68 3.01 -10.69
C GLY A 162 -11.38 2.66 -9.96
N ILE A 163 -10.76 1.54 -10.37
CA ILE A 163 -9.46 1.06 -9.89
C ILE A 163 -8.33 1.25 -10.92
N ALA A 164 -8.62 1.95 -12.03
CA ALA A 164 -7.63 2.16 -13.09
C ALA A 164 -6.46 3.04 -12.61
N GLN A 165 -5.26 2.69 -13.07
CA GLN A 165 -4.04 3.46 -12.81
C GLN A 165 -3.69 4.34 -14.01
N PRO A 166 -3.14 5.53 -13.77
CA PRO A 166 -2.68 6.10 -12.49
C PRO A 166 -3.76 6.83 -11.68
N GLN A 167 -5.03 6.80 -12.10
CA GLN A 167 -6.11 7.62 -11.52
C GLN A 167 -6.41 7.24 -10.06
N LEU A 168 -6.38 5.94 -9.71
CA LEU A 168 -6.59 5.51 -8.33
C LEU A 168 -5.50 6.08 -7.41
N ASP A 169 -4.24 5.93 -7.78
CA ASP A 169 -3.14 6.46 -6.96
C ASP A 169 -3.11 8.00 -6.94
N ASN A 170 -3.59 8.69 -7.98
CA ASN A 170 -3.75 10.15 -7.96
C ASN A 170 -4.81 10.58 -6.94
N PHE A 171 -5.93 9.85 -6.86
CA PHE A 171 -6.94 10.07 -5.83
C PHE A 171 -6.38 9.80 -4.43
N ILE A 172 -5.69 8.68 -4.23
CA ILE A 172 -5.09 8.30 -2.94
C ILE A 172 -4.00 9.28 -2.51
N GLN A 173 -3.20 9.77 -3.44
CA GLN A 173 -2.20 10.82 -3.18
C GLN A 173 -2.86 12.10 -2.67
N ALA A 174 -3.91 12.58 -3.34
CA ALA A 174 -4.64 13.77 -2.89
C ALA A 174 -5.25 13.57 -1.49
N CYS A 175 -5.80 12.38 -1.22
CA CYS A 175 -6.28 12.01 0.10
C CYS A 175 -5.14 11.99 1.15
N ALA A 176 -3.96 11.49 0.78
CA ALA A 176 -2.81 11.42 1.69
C ALA A 176 -2.33 12.81 2.08
N LEU A 177 -2.17 13.72 1.11
CA LEU A 177 -1.78 15.10 1.36
C LEU A 177 -2.81 15.82 2.25
N ASP A 178 -4.10 15.71 1.94
CA ASP A 178 -5.17 16.28 2.78
C ASP A 178 -5.15 15.72 4.21
N THR A 179 -4.86 14.43 4.35
CA THR A 179 -4.76 13.77 5.67
C THR A 179 -3.58 14.30 6.48
N ILE A 180 -2.42 14.52 5.84
CA ILE A 180 -1.26 15.14 6.49
C ILE A 180 -1.63 16.56 6.96
N TYR A 181 -2.16 17.39 6.08
CA TYR A 181 -2.46 18.79 6.41
C TYR A 181 -3.56 18.96 7.46
N LYS A 182 -4.63 18.14 7.42
CA LYS A 182 -5.78 18.33 8.30
C LYS A 182 -5.70 17.58 9.62
N TYR A 183 -5.18 16.35 9.59
CA TYR A 183 -5.32 15.42 10.72
C TYR A 183 -3.97 15.06 11.35
N ASN A 184 -2.88 15.23 10.60
CA ASN A 184 -1.52 15.03 11.06
C ASN A 184 -1.34 13.75 11.91
N PRO A 185 -1.66 12.54 11.38
CA PRO A 185 -1.70 11.31 12.15
C PRO A 185 -0.32 10.90 12.68
N GLN A 186 -0.28 10.30 13.86
CA GLN A 186 0.96 9.82 14.47
C GLN A 186 1.43 8.48 13.89
N LEU A 187 0.52 7.66 13.38
CA LEU A 187 0.84 6.51 12.55
C LEU A 187 0.09 6.65 11.23
N PHE A 188 0.80 6.69 10.12
CA PHE A 188 0.21 6.77 8.79
C PHE A 188 0.73 5.63 7.91
N LEU A 189 -0.18 4.84 7.37
CA LEU A 189 0.08 3.73 6.45
C LEU A 189 -0.46 4.09 5.07
N LEU A 190 0.39 4.17 4.07
CA LEU A 190 0.02 4.51 2.69
C LEU A 190 0.47 3.39 1.75
N HIS A 191 -0.43 2.91 0.90
CA HIS A 191 -0.14 1.92 -0.12
C HIS A 191 -0.47 2.49 -1.50
N LEU A 192 0.47 2.37 -2.44
CA LEU A 192 0.38 2.87 -3.82
C LEU A 192 0.65 1.72 -4.80
N THR A 193 -0.26 1.49 -5.76
CA THR A 193 -0.35 0.26 -6.56
C THR A 193 -0.06 0.46 -8.05
N ASP A 194 0.33 1.66 -8.46
CA ASP A 194 0.53 2.05 -9.87
C ASP A 194 1.57 1.17 -10.59
N VAL A 195 2.71 0.86 -9.93
CA VAL A 195 3.78 0.04 -10.53
C VAL A 195 3.34 -1.40 -10.70
N ASP A 196 2.73 -2.02 -9.67
CA ASP A 196 2.22 -3.39 -9.74
C ASP A 196 1.22 -3.56 -10.89
N THR A 197 0.23 -2.68 -10.98
CA THR A 197 -0.77 -2.71 -12.05
C THR A 197 -0.14 -2.59 -13.45
N ASN A 198 0.80 -1.67 -13.64
CA ASN A 198 1.46 -1.52 -14.94
C ASN A 198 2.37 -2.70 -15.28
N ARG A 199 3.02 -3.30 -14.28
CA ARG A 199 3.82 -4.53 -14.47
C ARG A 199 2.96 -5.72 -14.88
N HIS A 200 1.78 -5.87 -14.27
CA HIS A 200 0.82 -6.90 -14.65
C HIS A 200 0.28 -6.72 -16.08
N LEU A 201 -0.02 -5.50 -16.47
CA LEU A 201 -0.64 -5.22 -17.78
C LEU A 201 0.36 -5.21 -18.95
N TYR A 202 1.56 -4.66 -18.72
CA TYR A 202 2.51 -4.36 -19.80
C TYR A 202 3.86 -5.08 -19.64
N GLY A 203 4.10 -5.71 -18.49
CA GLY A 203 5.34 -6.41 -18.19
C GLY A 203 6.29 -5.62 -17.27
N VAL A 204 7.17 -6.37 -16.61
CA VAL A 204 7.99 -5.87 -15.49
C VAL A 204 8.87 -4.69 -15.86
N GLU A 205 9.48 -4.73 -17.05
CA GLU A 205 10.43 -3.72 -17.54
C GLU A 205 9.82 -2.81 -18.63
N SER A 206 8.49 -2.75 -18.73
CA SER A 206 7.79 -1.95 -19.73
C SER A 206 8.04 -0.46 -19.55
N LYS A 207 7.76 0.31 -20.61
CA LYS A 207 7.78 1.77 -20.56
C LYS A 207 6.76 2.29 -19.54
N GLU A 208 5.59 1.66 -19.49
CA GLU A 208 4.48 1.99 -18.60
C GLU A 208 4.86 1.80 -17.13
N ALA A 209 5.57 0.70 -16.80
CA ALA A 209 6.09 0.46 -15.46
C ALA A 209 7.15 1.52 -15.06
N LYS A 210 8.04 1.91 -15.98
CA LYS A 210 9.02 2.99 -15.75
C LYS A 210 8.33 4.35 -15.54
N GLU A 211 7.29 4.67 -16.31
CA GLU A 211 6.50 5.89 -16.09
C GLU A 211 5.76 5.86 -14.74
N ALA A 212 5.30 4.69 -14.28
CA ALA A 212 4.72 4.54 -12.94
C ALA A 212 5.75 4.81 -11.83
N LEU A 213 7.00 4.35 -11.98
CA LEU A 213 8.10 4.70 -11.05
C LEU A 213 8.37 6.21 -10.99
N LYS A 214 8.33 6.92 -12.13
CA LYS A 214 8.44 8.39 -12.17
C LYS A 214 7.28 9.08 -11.45
N ARG A 215 6.06 8.54 -11.58
CA ARG A 215 4.91 9.06 -10.83
C ARG A 215 5.06 8.84 -9.33
N HIS A 216 5.62 7.71 -8.91
CA HIS A 216 5.94 7.47 -7.50
C HIS A 216 7.01 8.43 -6.98
N ASP A 217 8.02 8.76 -7.78
CA ASP A 217 9.00 9.80 -7.44
C ASP A 217 8.33 11.16 -7.15
N LYS A 218 7.43 11.59 -8.03
CA LYS A 218 6.67 12.84 -7.84
C LYS A 218 5.83 12.77 -6.56
N ARG A 219 5.10 11.66 -6.33
CA ARG A 219 4.26 11.45 -5.14
C ARG A 219 5.08 11.50 -3.85
N LEU A 220 6.27 10.89 -3.85
CA LEU A 220 7.20 10.97 -2.71
C LEU A 220 7.62 12.41 -2.44
N GLY A 221 7.98 13.18 -3.48
CA GLY A 221 8.35 14.59 -3.35
C GLY A 221 7.22 15.45 -2.77
N GLU A 222 5.98 15.19 -3.15
CA GLU A 222 4.79 15.88 -2.62
C GLU A 222 4.54 15.53 -1.14
N ILE A 223 4.72 14.26 -0.74
CA ILE A 223 4.59 13.81 0.67
C ILE A 223 5.66 14.49 1.54
N VAL A 224 6.92 14.45 1.11
CA VAL A 224 8.03 15.08 1.86
C VAL A 224 7.77 16.57 2.03
N ARG A 225 7.36 17.25 0.95
CA ARG A 225 7.01 18.68 1.01
C ARG A 225 5.86 18.95 1.99
N ALA A 226 4.80 18.13 2.00
CA ALA A 226 3.69 18.31 2.92
C ALA A 226 4.14 18.16 4.39
N LEU A 227 5.05 17.23 4.68
CA LEU A 227 5.63 17.08 6.02
C LEU A 227 6.55 18.26 6.38
N GLU A 228 7.30 18.81 5.42
CA GLU A 228 8.11 20.03 5.61
C GLU A 228 7.23 21.26 5.89
N GLU A 229 6.17 21.48 5.08
CA GLU A 229 5.25 22.61 5.21
C GLU A 229 4.43 22.58 6.49
N THR A 230 4.11 21.40 7.01
CA THR A 230 3.43 21.25 8.31
C THR A 230 4.39 21.33 9.50
N GLY A 231 5.71 21.42 9.27
CA GLY A 231 6.74 21.43 10.32
C GLY A 231 6.93 20.05 10.98
N GLU A 232 6.42 18.98 10.37
CA GLU A 232 6.42 17.64 10.99
C GLU A 232 7.54 16.73 10.47
N MET A 233 8.31 17.15 9.48
CA MET A 233 9.38 16.31 8.91
C MET A 233 10.40 15.86 9.95
N GLU A 234 10.87 16.77 10.82
CA GLU A 234 11.86 16.46 11.87
C GLU A 234 11.31 15.53 12.97
N SER A 235 10.00 15.47 13.14
CA SER A 235 9.33 14.66 14.15
C SER A 235 8.79 13.33 13.59
N THR A 236 8.95 13.08 12.28
CA THR A 236 8.39 11.91 11.57
C THR A 236 9.50 10.98 11.10
N THR A 237 9.42 9.70 11.45
CA THR A 237 10.17 8.65 10.76
C THR A 237 9.39 8.24 9.51
N VAL A 238 9.92 8.54 8.33
CA VAL A 238 9.36 8.09 7.05
C VAL A 238 10.05 6.79 6.64
N VAL A 239 9.26 5.74 6.44
CA VAL A 239 9.72 4.42 5.99
C VAL A 239 9.18 4.18 4.59
N LEU A 240 10.07 4.03 3.60
CA LEU A 240 9.71 3.60 2.25
C LEU A 240 10.03 2.11 2.10
N LEU A 241 9.12 1.35 1.53
CA LEU A 241 9.32 -0.06 1.28
C LEU A 241 8.54 -0.53 0.05
N GLY A 242 8.97 -1.67 -0.52
CA GLY A 242 8.16 -2.50 -1.39
C GLY A 242 7.79 -3.79 -0.65
N ASP A 243 6.67 -4.35 -0.97
CA ASP A 243 6.14 -5.55 -0.34
C ASP A 243 6.62 -6.83 -1.01
N HIS A 244 6.69 -6.83 -2.34
CA HIS A 244 7.22 -7.90 -3.19
C HIS A 244 7.79 -7.34 -4.50
N TYR A 245 8.29 -8.21 -5.34
CA TYR A 245 8.75 -7.90 -6.69
C TYR A 245 8.10 -8.86 -7.69
N GLN A 246 8.00 -8.45 -8.94
CA GLN A 246 7.56 -9.30 -10.04
C GLN A 246 8.77 -9.69 -10.91
N THR A 247 8.83 -10.95 -11.35
CA THR A 247 9.86 -11.44 -12.26
C THR A 247 9.24 -12.05 -13.51
N ARG A 248 9.93 -11.95 -14.63
CA ARG A 248 9.57 -12.73 -15.82
C ARG A 248 9.80 -14.22 -15.53
N LEU A 249 8.79 -15.03 -15.81
CA LEU A 249 8.99 -16.48 -15.84
C LEU A 249 9.79 -16.83 -17.10
N PRO A 250 10.84 -17.66 -17.00
CA PRO A 250 11.49 -18.22 -18.19
C PRO A 250 10.48 -19.00 -19.02
N LEU A 251 10.57 -18.88 -20.35
CA LEU A 251 9.67 -19.60 -21.29
C LEU A 251 9.63 -21.12 -21.04
N SER A 252 10.72 -21.71 -20.53
CA SER A 252 10.80 -23.13 -20.15
C SER A 252 9.83 -23.55 -19.05
N ILE A 253 9.42 -22.62 -18.18
CA ILE A 253 8.45 -22.91 -17.10
C ILE A 253 7.02 -22.79 -17.62
N MET A 254 6.77 -21.97 -18.65
CA MET A 254 5.42 -21.84 -19.26
C MET A 254 4.96 -23.11 -20.00
N HIS A 255 5.84 -24.01 -20.38
CA HIS A 255 5.53 -25.24 -21.10
C HIS A 255 5.22 -26.44 -20.17
N CYS A 256 5.41 -26.31 -18.86
CA CYS A 256 5.20 -27.40 -17.90
C CYS A 256 3.73 -27.54 -17.43
N GLY A 257 2.80 -26.82 -18.02
CA GLY A 257 1.39 -26.69 -17.56
C GLY A 257 0.31 -27.26 -18.45
N LYS A 258 0.61 -28.20 -19.39
CA LYS A 258 -0.45 -29.03 -19.97
C LYS A 258 -0.54 -30.33 -19.18
N PRO A 259 -1.68 -30.62 -18.50
CA PRO A 259 -1.90 -31.96 -18.01
C PRO A 259 -1.92 -32.90 -19.22
N ALA A 260 -1.07 -33.93 -19.19
CA ALA A 260 -1.27 -35.08 -20.07
C ALA A 260 -2.67 -35.64 -19.80
N CYS A 261 -3.46 -35.80 -20.87
CA CYS A 261 -4.76 -36.45 -20.84
C CYS A 261 -4.63 -37.88 -20.34
#